data_5ed0d71714d180da26c8f8420649658a
#
_entry.id   5ed0d71714d180da26c8f8420649658a
#
_cell.length_a   1.000
_cell.length_b   1.000
_cell.length_c   1.000
_cell.angle_alpha   90.00
_cell.angle_beta   90.00
_cell.angle_gamma   90.00
#
_symmetry.space_group_name_H-M   'P 1'
#
loop_
_entity.id
_entity.type
_entity.pdbx_description
1 polymer ?
#
loop_
_entity_poly.entity_id
_entity_poly.type
_entity_poly.pdbx_seq_one_letter_code
_entity_poly.pdbx_strand_id
1 'polypeptide(L)'
;MQIKPLTKPNHFEIIQQMIASNLIQNVDRNAQENEGFLIANFTKDALKKFHEICPILLAMERNEVLGYVIVGNEKSVGIDPIIDAMIKEGKNQVEGTDLPMSNKHIFVIQACVKKAHRKKGVFRQLYASLIAKYKNTHGLILTEVVSHNKRSLKAHQQLGFETLHFQNETSHSHFM
;
A
#
# COMPACT_ATOMS: atom_id res chain seq x y z
N MET A 1 -2.47 -2.72 -20.66
CA MET A 1 -2.36 -3.08 -19.23
C MET A 1 -3.74 -3.30 -18.67
N GLN A 2 -3.93 -4.29 -17.77
CA GLN A 2 -5.17 -4.62 -17.08
C GLN A 2 -4.89 -4.72 -15.58
N ILE A 3 -5.84 -4.28 -14.76
CA ILE A 3 -5.79 -4.49 -13.32
C ILE A 3 -6.73 -5.64 -12.96
N LYS A 4 -6.21 -6.66 -12.29
CA LYS A 4 -6.98 -7.84 -11.91
C LYS A 4 -6.52 -8.41 -10.57
N PRO A 5 -7.38 -9.14 -9.86
CA PRO A 5 -6.97 -9.88 -8.68
C PRO A 5 -5.87 -10.89 -9.00
N LEU A 6 -5.00 -11.14 -8.03
CA LEU A 6 -4.05 -12.23 -8.07
C LEU A 6 -4.82 -13.57 -8.19
N THR A 7 -4.40 -14.43 -9.12
CA THR A 7 -5.09 -15.71 -9.37
C THR A 7 -4.15 -16.90 -9.46
N LYS A 8 -2.85 -16.67 -9.74
CA LYS A 8 -1.88 -17.75 -9.93
C LYS A 8 -0.93 -17.86 -8.74
N PRO A 9 -0.62 -19.06 -8.24
CA PRO A 9 0.30 -19.24 -7.11
C PRO A 9 1.68 -18.62 -7.28
N ASN A 10 2.23 -18.64 -8.51
CA ASN A 10 3.53 -18.04 -8.80
C ASN A 10 3.55 -16.50 -8.73
N HIS A 11 2.39 -15.85 -8.69
CA HIS A 11 2.34 -14.40 -8.49
C HIS A 11 2.80 -13.99 -7.09
N PHE A 12 2.67 -14.85 -6.07
CA PHE A 12 3.21 -14.56 -4.73
C PHE A 12 4.74 -14.47 -4.75
N GLU A 13 5.42 -15.38 -5.45
CA GLU A 13 6.87 -15.33 -5.62
C GLU A 13 7.32 -14.08 -6.38
N ILE A 14 6.57 -13.68 -7.41
CA ILE A 14 6.86 -12.43 -8.14
C ILE A 14 6.73 -11.21 -7.22
N ILE A 15 5.68 -11.17 -6.38
CA ILE A 15 5.50 -10.09 -5.39
C ILE A 15 6.68 -10.09 -4.42
N GLN A 16 7.08 -11.25 -3.87
CA GLN A 16 8.22 -11.35 -2.95
C GLN A 16 9.52 -10.84 -3.58
N GLN A 17 9.80 -11.18 -4.85
CA GLN A 17 10.96 -10.66 -5.58
C GLN A 17 10.89 -9.13 -5.75
N MET A 18 9.70 -8.60 -6.04
CA MET A 18 9.48 -7.16 -6.14
C MET A 18 9.65 -6.48 -4.77
N ILE A 19 9.19 -7.10 -3.68
CA ILE A 19 9.43 -6.60 -2.32
C ILE A 19 10.93 -6.57 -2.05
N ALA A 20 11.61 -7.70 -2.19
CA ALA A 20 13.03 -7.83 -1.88
C ALA A 20 13.89 -6.79 -2.63
N SER A 21 13.62 -6.57 -3.92
CA SER A 21 14.38 -5.59 -4.71
C SER A 21 14.08 -4.13 -4.37
N ASN A 22 13.02 -3.85 -3.61
CA ASN A 22 12.61 -2.49 -3.24
C ASN A 22 12.63 -2.23 -1.71
N LEU A 23 13.08 -3.18 -0.89
CA LEU A 23 13.27 -2.95 0.54
C LEU A 23 14.29 -1.84 0.77
N ILE A 24 14.07 -1.02 1.81
CA ILE A 24 14.92 0.13 2.14
C ILE A 24 16.41 -0.23 2.23
N GLN A 25 16.74 -1.39 2.80
CA GLN A 25 18.13 -1.86 2.90
C GLN A 25 18.75 -2.24 1.54
N ASN A 26 17.95 -2.49 0.53
CA ASN A 26 18.38 -2.90 -0.82
C ASN A 26 18.32 -1.76 -1.84
N VAL A 27 17.82 -0.59 -1.44
CA VAL A 27 17.81 0.63 -2.25
C VAL A 27 18.94 1.54 -1.81
N ASP A 28 19.78 1.97 -2.76
CA ASP A 28 20.86 2.91 -2.49
C ASP A 28 20.34 4.16 -1.77
N ARG A 29 21.05 4.60 -0.71
CA ARG A 29 20.62 5.71 0.14
C ARG A 29 20.38 7.00 -0.67
N ASN A 30 21.23 7.28 -1.66
CA ASN A 30 21.09 8.47 -2.51
C ASN A 30 19.91 8.35 -3.49
N ALA A 31 19.47 7.13 -3.77
CA ALA A 31 18.34 6.85 -4.65
C ALA A 31 16.99 6.81 -3.89
N GLN A 32 16.98 6.61 -2.57
CA GLN A 32 15.76 6.40 -1.78
C GLN A 32 14.73 7.52 -1.95
N GLU A 33 15.14 8.77 -1.92
CA GLU A 33 14.23 9.91 -2.10
C GLU A 33 13.56 9.93 -3.47
N ASN A 34 14.31 9.55 -4.53
CA ASN A 34 13.86 9.63 -5.91
C ASN A 34 13.18 8.34 -6.41
N GLU A 35 13.57 7.20 -5.88
CA GLU A 35 13.05 5.90 -6.31
C GLU A 35 11.96 5.35 -5.38
N GLY A 36 11.93 5.79 -4.12
CA GLY A 36 11.08 5.26 -3.07
C GLY A 36 11.51 3.84 -2.67
N PHE A 37 10.97 3.35 -1.58
CA PHE A 37 11.32 2.05 -1.01
C PHE A 37 10.14 1.44 -0.25
N LEU A 38 10.30 0.17 0.15
CA LEU A 38 9.37 -0.57 0.99
C LEU A 38 10.04 -0.86 2.35
N ILE A 39 9.23 -0.92 3.41
CA ILE A 39 9.69 -1.23 4.77
C ILE A 39 9.36 -2.68 5.13
N ALA A 40 8.11 -3.10 4.92
CA ALA A 40 7.65 -4.42 5.29
C ALA A 40 8.04 -5.47 4.25
N ASN A 41 8.53 -6.62 4.75
CA ASN A 41 8.86 -7.78 3.95
C ASN A 41 7.92 -8.93 4.34
N PHE A 42 7.10 -9.40 3.41
CA PHE A 42 6.09 -10.39 3.69
C PHE A 42 6.50 -11.80 3.25
N THR A 43 6.27 -12.78 4.12
CA THR A 43 6.34 -14.18 3.74
C THR A 43 5.22 -14.52 2.74
N LYS A 44 5.39 -15.63 2.02
CA LYS A 44 4.33 -16.12 1.11
C LYS A 44 3.02 -16.39 1.84
N ASP A 45 3.09 -16.87 3.08
CA ASP A 45 1.90 -17.18 3.88
C ASP A 45 1.21 -15.90 4.38
N ALA A 46 1.96 -14.87 4.75
CA ALA A 46 1.37 -13.56 5.03
C ALA A 46 0.67 -12.98 3.80
N LEU A 47 1.29 -13.05 2.62
CA LEU A 47 0.68 -12.60 1.36
C LEU A 47 -0.61 -13.36 1.02
N LYS A 48 -0.66 -14.68 1.27
CA LYS A 48 -1.88 -15.48 1.09
C LYS A 48 -2.99 -15.01 2.03
N LYS A 49 -2.69 -14.84 3.32
CA LYS A 49 -3.65 -14.36 4.32
C LYS A 49 -4.20 -12.99 3.95
N PHE A 50 -3.34 -12.03 3.55
CA PHE A 50 -3.82 -10.75 3.04
C PHE A 50 -4.74 -10.91 1.83
N HIS A 51 -4.38 -11.76 0.88
CA HIS A 51 -5.14 -12.01 -0.33
C HIS A 51 -6.52 -12.63 -0.06
N GLU A 52 -6.63 -13.51 0.93
CA GLU A 52 -7.89 -14.12 1.37
C GLU A 52 -8.84 -13.10 2.00
N ILE A 53 -8.31 -12.14 2.77
CA ILE A 53 -9.09 -11.07 3.40
C ILE A 53 -9.50 -10.02 2.36
N CYS A 54 -8.51 -9.53 1.61
CA CYS A 54 -8.69 -8.52 0.57
C CYS A 54 -7.88 -8.93 -0.66
N PRO A 55 -8.52 -9.19 -1.82
CA PRO A 55 -7.79 -9.62 -2.99
C PRO A 55 -6.69 -8.65 -3.40
N ILE A 56 -5.44 -9.13 -3.43
CA ILE A 56 -4.30 -8.37 -3.96
C ILE A 56 -4.55 -8.06 -5.43
N LEU A 57 -4.42 -6.80 -5.83
CA LEU A 57 -4.58 -6.38 -7.22
C LEU A 57 -3.22 -6.31 -7.90
N LEU A 58 -3.15 -6.83 -9.11
CA LEU A 58 -1.99 -6.83 -9.98
C LEU A 58 -2.24 -5.97 -11.22
N ALA A 59 -1.29 -5.13 -11.57
CA ALA A 59 -1.20 -4.53 -12.90
C ALA A 59 -0.48 -5.51 -13.82
N MET A 60 -1.17 -5.95 -14.85
CA MET A 60 -0.68 -6.98 -15.76
C MET A 60 -0.66 -6.47 -17.21
N GLU A 61 0.40 -6.77 -17.92
CA GLU A 61 0.45 -6.62 -19.36
C GLU A 61 0.93 -7.92 -19.99
N ARG A 62 0.09 -8.48 -20.90
CA ARG A 62 0.28 -9.85 -21.39
C ARG A 62 0.36 -10.82 -20.20
N ASN A 63 1.52 -11.42 -19.94
CA ASN A 63 1.77 -12.33 -18.81
C ASN A 63 2.71 -11.73 -17.75
N GLU A 64 3.08 -10.46 -17.88
CA GLU A 64 3.99 -9.80 -16.96
C GLU A 64 3.25 -9.04 -15.87
N VAL A 65 3.70 -9.18 -14.61
CA VAL A 65 3.28 -8.34 -13.48
C VAL A 65 4.13 -7.07 -13.50
N LEU A 66 3.49 -5.92 -13.69
CA LEU A 66 4.12 -4.59 -13.72
C LEU A 66 4.15 -3.93 -12.35
N GLY A 67 3.18 -4.26 -11.51
CA GLY A 67 3.00 -3.72 -10.19
C GLY A 67 1.89 -4.42 -9.43
N TYR A 68 1.79 -4.12 -8.13
CA TYR A 68 0.75 -4.65 -7.27
C TYR A 68 0.31 -3.63 -6.23
N VAL A 69 -0.86 -3.84 -5.64
CA VAL A 69 -1.31 -3.22 -4.39
C VAL A 69 -1.89 -4.28 -3.46
N ILE A 70 -1.37 -4.30 -2.23
CA ILE A 70 -1.86 -5.11 -1.11
C ILE A 70 -2.69 -4.19 -0.24
N VAL A 71 -3.88 -4.63 0.08
CA VAL A 71 -4.78 -3.93 1.00
C VAL A 71 -5.24 -4.87 2.10
N GLY A 72 -5.64 -4.28 3.21
CA GLY A 72 -6.22 -4.99 4.34
C GLY A 72 -7.32 -4.17 4.99
N ASN A 73 -7.90 -4.76 6.00
CA ASN A 73 -8.86 -4.14 6.91
C ASN A 73 -8.60 -4.68 8.32
N GLU A 74 -9.49 -4.43 9.26
CA GLU A 74 -9.34 -4.87 10.65
C GLU A 74 -9.12 -6.39 10.83
N LYS A 75 -9.60 -7.20 9.87
CA LYS A 75 -9.36 -8.68 9.89
C LYS A 75 -7.92 -9.05 9.56
N SER A 76 -7.13 -8.09 9.09
CA SER A 76 -5.72 -8.30 8.77
C SER A 76 -4.80 -8.22 10.00
N VAL A 77 -5.34 -7.86 11.17
CA VAL A 77 -4.61 -7.87 12.44
C VAL A 77 -4.20 -9.31 12.79
N GLY A 78 -2.96 -9.48 13.25
CA GLY A 78 -2.36 -10.78 13.57
C GLY A 78 -1.64 -11.45 12.40
N ILE A 79 -1.54 -10.79 11.23
CA ILE A 79 -0.76 -11.31 10.09
C ILE A 79 0.69 -10.87 10.17
N ASP A 80 0.92 -9.59 10.51
CA ASP A 80 2.26 -8.99 10.55
C ASP A 80 2.29 -7.86 11.57
N PRO A 81 3.27 -7.80 12.49
CA PRO A 81 3.32 -6.80 13.57
C PRO A 81 3.40 -5.35 13.09
N ILE A 82 4.07 -5.09 11.95
CA ILE A 82 4.16 -3.74 11.37
C ILE A 82 2.77 -3.30 10.91
N ILE A 83 2.02 -4.23 10.30
CA ILE A 83 0.68 -3.94 9.80
C ILE A 83 -0.32 -3.80 10.94
N ASP A 84 -0.16 -4.57 12.00
CA ASP A 84 -0.98 -4.44 13.22
C ASP A 84 -0.83 -3.03 13.83
N ALA A 85 0.41 -2.55 13.94
CA ALA A 85 0.70 -1.19 14.42
C ALA A 85 0.09 -0.13 13.48
N MET A 86 0.27 -0.27 12.16
CA MET A 86 -0.29 0.63 11.17
C MET A 86 -1.83 0.71 11.26
N ILE A 87 -2.51 -0.43 11.35
CA ILE A 87 -3.98 -0.47 11.44
C ILE A 87 -4.46 0.18 12.72
N LYS A 88 -3.82 -0.13 13.86
CA LYS A 88 -4.15 0.45 15.16
C LYS A 88 -3.98 1.96 15.13
N GLU A 89 -2.83 2.43 14.66
CA GLU A 89 -2.53 3.87 14.64
C GLU A 89 -3.46 4.61 13.65
N GLY A 90 -3.68 4.07 12.45
CA GLY A 90 -4.59 4.68 11.48
C GLY A 90 -6.03 4.81 12.00
N LYS A 91 -6.50 3.87 12.83
CA LYS A 91 -7.80 3.98 13.50
C LYS A 91 -7.80 5.13 14.52
N ASN A 92 -6.77 5.19 15.37
CA ASN A 92 -6.64 6.26 16.37
C ASN A 92 -6.64 7.65 15.71
N GLN A 93 -5.98 7.77 14.54
CA GLN A 93 -5.92 9.05 13.81
C GLN A 93 -7.29 9.48 13.26
N VAL A 94 -8.13 8.55 12.88
CA VAL A 94 -9.49 8.85 12.37
C VAL A 94 -10.46 9.18 13.51
N GLU A 95 -10.35 8.52 14.65
CA GLU A 95 -11.23 8.73 15.82
C GLU A 95 -11.21 10.17 16.37
N GLY A 96 -10.13 10.92 16.13
CA GLY A 96 -9.99 12.34 16.54
C GLY A 96 -10.42 13.36 15.49
N THR A 97 -11.03 12.94 14.39
CA THR A 97 -11.36 13.82 13.26
C THR A 97 -12.87 13.86 12.97
N ASP A 98 -13.30 14.88 12.21
CA ASP A 98 -14.67 14.99 11.67
C ASP A 98 -14.88 14.11 10.42
N LEU A 99 -13.96 13.20 10.13
CA LEU A 99 -14.09 12.29 8.99
C LEU A 99 -15.23 11.29 9.22
N PRO A 100 -15.88 10.82 8.12
CA PRO A 100 -17.03 9.92 8.26
C PRO A 100 -16.65 8.68 9.05
N MET A 101 -17.22 8.53 10.24
CA MET A 101 -17.11 7.35 11.11
C MET A 101 -17.86 6.16 10.52
N SER A 102 -17.60 5.81 9.26
CA SER A 102 -18.01 4.51 8.79
C SER A 102 -17.07 3.48 9.43
N ASN A 103 -17.62 2.49 10.13
CA ASN A 103 -16.85 1.46 10.85
C ASN A 103 -16.02 0.55 9.91
N LYS A 104 -15.82 0.94 8.66
CA LYS A 104 -15.12 0.13 7.65
C LYS A 104 -14.09 0.97 6.93
N HIS A 105 -12.83 0.72 7.25
CA HIS A 105 -11.69 1.33 6.57
C HIS A 105 -10.93 0.30 5.76
N ILE A 106 -10.36 0.74 4.64
CA ILE A 106 -9.36 0.00 3.89
C ILE A 106 -8.00 0.61 4.14
N PHE A 107 -7.04 -0.22 4.49
CA PHE A 107 -5.65 0.15 4.64
C PHE A 107 -4.86 -0.31 3.43
N VAL A 108 -4.20 0.61 2.74
CA VAL A 108 -3.22 0.24 1.73
C VAL A 108 -1.95 -0.15 2.45
N ILE A 109 -1.73 -1.45 2.54
CA ILE A 109 -0.59 -2.06 3.26
C ILE A 109 0.71 -1.81 2.49
N GLN A 110 0.67 -2.06 1.19
CA GLN A 110 1.86 -1.89 0.34
C GLN A 110 1.47 -1.78 -1.13
N ALA A 111 2.14 -0.88 -1.85
CA ALA A 111 2.02 -0.78 -3.30
C ALA A 111 3.41 -0.66 -3.92
N CYS A 112 3.65 -1.40 -4.99
CA CYS A 112 4.92 -1.36 -5.70
C CYS A 112 4.73 -1.47 -7.21
N VAL A 113 5.55 -0.71 -7.95
CA VAL A 113 5.64 -0.79 -9.42
C VAL A 113 7.07 -1.07 -9.81
N LYS A 114 7.29 -2.07 -10.67
CA LYS A 114 8.60 -2.38 -11.22
C LYS A 114 9.27 -1.13 -11.79
N LYS A 115 10.57 -0.97 -11.55
CA LYS A 115 11.35 0.22 -11.96
C LYS A 115 11.16 0.57 -13.44
N ALA A 116 11.18 -0.41 -14.32
CA ALA A 116 11.01 -0.24 -15.77
C ALA A 116 9.60 0.26 -16.19
N HIS A 117 8.61 0.14 -15.30
CA HIS A 117 7.21 0.51 -15.57
C HIS A 117 6.73 1.72 -14.75
N ARG A 118 7.64 2.36 -14.01
CA ARG A 118 7.35 3.60 -13.27
C ARG A 118 7.11 4.77 -14.23
N LYS A 119 6.38 5.78 -13.77
CA LYS A 119 5.99 6.99 -14.56
C LYS A 119 5.12 6.69 -15.80
N LYS A 120 4.60 5.48 -15.94
CA LYS A 120 3.72 5.04 -17.04
C LYS A 120 2.24 4.89 -16.61
N GLY A 121 1.84 5.49 -15.50
CA GLY A 121 0.46 5.46 -15.01
C GLY A 121 0.05 4.17 -14.28
N VAL A 122 0.95 3.18 -14.11
CA VAL A 122 0.64 1.90 -13.45
C VAL A 122 0.10 2.10 -12.03
N PHE A 123 0.78 2.92 -11.23
CA PHE A 123 0.37 3.24 -9.86
C PHE A 123 -1.04 3.85 -9.83
N ARG A 124 -1.31 4.84 -10.68
CA ARG A 124 -2.63 5.48 -10.79
C ARG A 124 -3.72 4.48 -11.14
N GLN A 125 -3.49 3.55 -12.06
CA GLN A 125 -4.51 2.56 -12.45
C GLN A 125 -4.76 1.51 -11.36
N LEU A 126 -3.73 1.10 -10.60
CA LEU A 126 -3.90 0.24 -9.42
C LEU A 126 -4.83 0.91 -8.39
N TYR A 127 -4.56 2.17 -8.06
CA TYR A 127 -5.38 2.92 -7.10
C TYR A 127 -6.78 3.25 -7.63
N ALA A 128 -6.93 3.58 -8.90
CA ALA A 128 -8.26 3.79 -9.49
C ALA A 128 -9.13 2.52 -9.38
N SER A 129 -8.55 1.35 -9.64
CA SER A 129 -9.24 0.07 -9.49
C SER A 129 -9.54 -0.27 -8.02
N LEU A 130 -8.63 0.04 -7.11
CA LEU A 130 -8.83 -0.08 -5.67
C LEU A 130 -10.02 0.79 -5.21
N ILE A 131 -9.99 2.08 -5.53
CA ILE A 131 -11.05 3.02 -5.17
C ILE A 131 -12.39 2.57 -5.73
N ALA A 132 -12.45 2.22 -7.02
CA ALA A 132 -13.67 1.72 -7.65
C ALA A 132 -14.24 0.49 -6.94
N LYS A 133 -13.37 -0.40 -6.43
CA LYS A 133 -13.77 -1.61 -5.71
C LYS A 133 -14.38 -1.32 -4.34
N TYR A 134 -13.84 -0.35 -3.60
CA TYR A 134 -14.18 -0.17 -2.18
C TYR A 134 -15.02 1.07 -1.87
N LYS A 135 -15.13 2.06 -2.76
CA LYS A 135 -15.83 3.33 -2.55
C LYS A 135 -17.28 3.24 -2.05
N ASN A 136 -18.00 2.16 -2.39
CA ASN A 136 -19.40 1.98 -1.99
C ASN A 136 -19.57 1.18 -0.70
N THR A 137 -18.49 0.66 -0.13
CA THR A 137 -18.54 -0.25 1.03
C THR A 137 -17.69 0.19 2.19
N HIS A 138 -16.77 1.13 1.98
CA HIS A 138 -15.82 1.64 2.97
C HIS A 138 -15.79 3.17 2.90
N GLY A 139 -15.72 3.81 4.08
CA GLY A 139 -15.73 5.27 4.18
C GLY A 139 -14.38 5.90 3.84
N LEU A 140 -13.28 5.22 4.20
CA LEU A 140 -11.93 5.75 4.03
C LEU A 140 -10.99 4.70 3.45
N ILE A 141 -10.03 5.19 2.70
CA ILE A 141 -8.83 4.45 2.28
C ILE A 141 -7.64 5.14 2.93
N LEU A 142 -6.96 4.44 3.82
CA LEU A 142 -5.84 4.95 4.60
C LEU A 142 -4.53 4.30 4.14
N THR A 143 -3.43 5.03 4.24
CA THR A 143 -2.08 4.49 4.05
C THR A 143 -1.11 5.20 4.98
N GLU A 144 -0.05 4.51 5.36
CA GLU A 144 1.06 5.10 6.10
C GLU A 144 2.28 5.24 5.19
N VAL A 145 2.91 6.39 5.20
CA VAL A 145 4.12 6.65 4.43
C VAL A 145 5.15 7.34 5.32
N VAL A 146 6.34 6.75 5.45
CA VAL A 146 7.42 7.37 6.22
C VAL A 146 7.88 8.68 5.58
N SER A 147 8.18 9.68 6.41
CA SER A 147 8.42 11.08 6.00
C SER A 147 9.57 11.26 4.99
N HIS A 148 10.58 10.42 5.04
CA HIS A 148 11.70 10.47 4.10
C HIS A 148 11.44 9.72 2.77
N ASN A 149 10.33 9.00 2.62
CA ASN A 149 9.91 8.42 1.35
C ASN A 149 9.18 9.46 0.48
N LYS A 150 9.90 10.53 0.10
CA LYS A 150 9.36 11.68 -0.64
C LYS A 150 8.61 11.28 -1.90
N ARG A 151 9.12 10.26 -2.60
CA ARG A 151 8.47 9.77 -3.81
C ARG A 151 7.09 9.16 -3.52
N SER A 152 6.97 8.34 -2.48
CA SER A 152 5.70 7.74 -2.09
C SER A 152 4.71 8.81 -1.68
N LEU A 153 5.11 9.75 -0.82
CA LEU A 153 4.28 10.89 -0.42
C LEU A 153 3.73 11.64 -1.63
N LYS A 154 4.62 12.06 -2.55
CA LYS A 154 4.21 12.78 -3.76
C LYS A 154 3.27 11.97 -4.65
N ALA A 155 3.50 10.65 -4.76
CA ALA A 155 2.64 9.78 -5.57
C ALA A 155 1.22 9.67 -5.01
N HIS A 156 1.07 9.56 -3.69
CA HIS A 156 -0.23 9.54 -3.02
C HIS A 156 -0.93 10.89 -3.10
N GLN A 157 -0.23 12.00 -2.82
CA GLN A 157 -0.79 13.35 -2.97
C GLN A 157 -1.33 13.61 -4.39
N GLN A 158 -0.62 13.14 -5.43
CA GLN A 158 -1.09 13.24 -6.82
C GLN A 158 -2.36 12.40 -7.13
N LEU A 159 -2.73 11.48 -6.25
CA LEU A 159 -3.98 10.71 -6.31
C LEU A 159 -5.10 11.34 -5.49
N GLY A 160 -4.83 12.47 -4.80
CA GLY A 160 -5.80 13.15 -3.94
C GLY A 160 -5.81 12.66 -2.50
N PHE A 161 -4.78 11.91 -2.07
CA PHE A 161 -4.62 11.61 -0.64
C PHE A 161 -4.20 12.88 0.10
N GLU A 162 -4.83 13.11 1.22
CA GLU A 162 -4.52 14.22 2.13
C GLU A 162 -3.84 13.67 3.38
N THR A 163 -2.84 14.39 3.90
CA THR A 163 -2.17 14.00 5.14
C THR A 163 -3.09 14.29 6.31
N LEU A 164 -3.36 13.31 7.15
CA LEU A 164 -3.99 13.51 8.43
C LEU A 164 -2.98 14.23 9.36
N HIS A 165 -3.40 15.33 9.96
CA HIS A 165 -2.53 16.10 10.84
C HIS A 165 -2.36 15.36 12.17
N PHE A 166 -1.10 15.07 12.54
CA PHE A 166 -0.75 14.49 13.82
C PHE A 166 -0.64 15.55 14.91
N GLN A 167 -1.13 15.23 16.09
CA GLN A 167 -0.88 16.04 17.29
C GLN A 167 0.53 15.83 17.88
N ASN A 168 1.30 14.85 17.38
CA ASN A 168 2.64 14.53 17.87
C ASN A 168 3.71 14.77 16.80
N GLU A 169 4.56 15.77 17.01
CA GLU A 169 5.70 16.14 16.16
C GLU A 169 6.78 15.05 16.06
N THR A 170 6.67 13.96 16.80
CA THR A 170 7.66 12.87 16.86
C THR A 170 7.40 11.72 15.89
N SER A 171 6.31 11.75 15.15
CA SER A 171 6.01 10.69 14.18
C SER A 171 6.89 10.81 12.92
N HIS A 172 7.64 9.75 12.60
CA HIS A 172 8.47 9.67 11.40
C HIS A 172 7.69 9.20 10.16
N SER A 173 6.36 9.12 10.24
CA SER A 173 5.49 8.70 9.15
C SER A 173 4.25 9.57 9.04
N HIS A 174 3.62 9.57 7.87
CA HIS A 174 2.39 10.28 7.55
C HIS A 174 1.29 9.27 7.25
N PHE A 175 0.16 9.37 7.96
CA PHE A 175 -1.08 8.76 7.52
C PHE A 175 -1.77 9.65 6.48
N MET A 176 -2.27 9.03 5.42
CA MET A 176 -2.93 9.68 4.31
C MET A 176 -4.19 8.91 3.93
#